data_ee5ef634a28d0f10f8e195f4d6a896f8
#
_entry.id   ee5ef634a28d0f10f8e195f4d6a896f8
#
_cell.length_a   1.000
_cell.length_b   1.000
_cell.length_c   1.000
_cell.angle_alpha   90.00
_cell.angle_beta   90.00
_cell.angle_gamma   90.00
#
_symmetry.space_group_name_H-M   'P 1'
#
loop_
_entity.id
_entity.type
_entity.pdbx_description
1 polymer ?
#
loop_
_entity_poly.entity_id
_entity_poly.type
_entity_poly.pdbx_seq_one_letter_code
_entity_poly.pdbx_strand_id
1 'polypeptide(L)'
;DLTEACGEKGQKTIVQGKSHVNFVESAGKLYFATHIGYYSIIDGMEKMGLPPEGWKPYPGGHLLAYDLKTGKFEDLGLAPDREGILTCNLDTQRGRLFGLTWPSGIFFRFELATRNLKSFGKRCADGEDGKGASYRTVCRSIAVDPGSGSAWFTTSEGAILRYRSDTDAVEPVVGEDMKKDYFGLYDPTSAGHMAYNW
;
A
#
# COMPACT_ATOMS: atom_id res chain seq x y z
N ASP A 1 -15.20 4.93 13.54
CA ASP A 1 -14.29 3.94 14.12
C ASP A 1 -13.89 2.93 13.06
N LEU A 2 -12.58 2.86 12.74
CA LEU A 2 -12.07 1.94 11.70
C LEU A 2 -12.28 0.47 12.08
N THR A 3 -12.15 0.13 13.37
CA THR A 3 -12.37 -1.24 13.85
C THR A 3 -13.81 -1.70 13.60
N GLU A 4 -14.77 -0.78 13.78
CA GLU A 4 -16.19 -1.05 13.49
C GLU A 4 -16.45 -1.17 11.99
N ALA A 5 -15.85 -0.27 11.19
CA ALA A 5 -15.98 -0.29 9.73
C ALA A 5 -15.44 -1.59 9.10
N CYS A 6 -14.41 -2.18 9.71
CA CYS A 6 -13.80 -3.46 9.32
C CYS A 6 -14.48 -4.69 9.95
N GLY A 7 -15.56 -4.53 10.71
CA GLY A 7 -16.24 -5.64 11.38
C GLY A 7 -15.43 -6.31 12.50
N GLU A 8 -14.44 -5.62 13.04
CA GLU A 8 -13.49 -6.16 14.04
C GLU A 8 -13.83 -5.74 15.47
N LYS A 9 -14.85 -4.91 15.66
CA LYS A 9 -15.25 -4.42 16.98
C LYS A 9 -15.55 -5.56 17.95
N GLY A 10 -14.88 -5.55 19.09
CA GLY A 10 -15.02 -6.58 20.12
C GLY A 10 -14.22 -7.86 19.87
N GLN A 11 -13.50 -7.95 18.75
CA GLN A 11 -12.57 -9.07 18.50
C GLN A 11 -11.25 -8.84 19.24
N LYS A 12 -10.69 -9.93 19.78
CA LYS A 12 -9.33 -9.93 20.36
C LYS A 12 -8.29 -10.04 19.25
N THR A 13 -8.05 -8.97 18.54
CA THR A 13 -7.06 -8.90 17.43
C THR A 13 -6.30 -7.59 17.50
N ILE A 14 -5.14 -7.51 16.86
CA ILE A 14 -4.46 -6.24 16.63
C ILE A 14 -5.36 -5.41 15.71
N VAL A 15 -5.63 -4.17 16.12
CA VAL A 15 -6.64 -3.32 15.50
C VAL A 15 -6.13 -2.54 14.29
N GLN A 16 -7.06 -2.09 13.46
CA GLN A 16 -6.83 -1.06 12.46
C GLN A 16 -6.60 0.28 13.17
N GLY A 17 -5.43 0.88 13.01
CA GLY A 17 -5.07 2.07 13.77
C GLY A 17 -5.17 3.38 13.01
N LYS A 18 -5.01 3.32 11.69
CA LYS A 18 -4.95 4.51 10.84
C LYS A 18 -5.26 4.20 9.38
N SER A 19 -5.51 5.26 8.61
CA SER A 19 -5.45 5.26 7.15
C SER A 19 -4.28 6.14 6.72
N HIS A 20 -3.34 5.57 5.99
CA HIS A 20 -2.18 6.27 5.44
C HIS A 20 -2.38 6.74 4.01
N VAL A 21 -3.48 6.32 3.41
CA VAL A 21 -3.73 6.42 1.98
C VAL A 21 -4.50 7.69 1.64
N ASN A 22 -4.44 8.07 0.37
CA ASN A 22 -5.32 9.08 -0.17
C ASN A 22 -6.77 8.58 -0.21
N PHE A 23 -7.71 9.49 0.04
CA PHE A 23 -9.13 9.24 -0.17
C PHE A 23 -9.46 9.61 -1.61
N VAL A 24 -9.99 8.67 -2.38
CA VAL A 24 -10.36 8.91 -3.77
C VAL A 24 -11.87 8.83 -3.90
N GLU A 25 -12.50 9.92 -4.35
CA GLU A 25 -13.93 9.95 -4.62
C GLU A 25 -14.21 9.38 -6.01
N SER A 26 -15.21 8.49 -6.08
CA SER A 26 -15.78 8.02 -7.35
C SER A 26 -17.21 7.58 -7.14
N ALA A 27 -18.09 8.04 -8.01
CA ALA A 27 -19.51 7.68 -8.03
C ALA A 27 -20.23 7.85 -6.66
N GLY A 28 -19.91 8.92 -5.92
CA GLY A 28 -20.51 9.23 -4.63
C GLY A 28 -19.99 8.37 -3.47
N LYS A 29 -18.91 7.68 -3.64
CA LYS A 29 -18.20 6.94 -2.59
C LYS A 29 -16.76 7.43 -2.43
N LEU A 30 -16.25 7.42 -1.21
CA LEU A 30 -14.83 7.58 -0.91
C LEU A 30 -14.19 6.20 -0.76
N TYR A 31 -13.15 5.95 -1.54
CA TYR A 31 -12.35 4.71 -1.47
C TYR A 31 -11.04 5.00 -0.74
N PHE A 32 -10.68 4.13 0.18
CA PHE A 32 -9.48 4.24 0.99
C PHE A 32 -9.10 2.89 1.60
N ALA A 33 -8.04 2.86 2.39
CA ALA A 33 -7.57 1.63 3.01
C ALA A 33 -7.07 1.86 4.43
N THR A 34 -6.92 0.78 5.17
CA THR A 34 -6.49 0.81 6.56
C THR A 34 -5.08 0.25 6.74
N HIS A 35 -4.49 0.60 7.86
CA HIS A 35 -3.17 0.20 8.26
C HIS A 35 -3.15 -0.17 9.74
N ILE A 36 -2.16 -0.98 10.13
CA ILE A 36 -1.99 -1.46 11.50
C ILE A 36 -1.90 -0.31 12.50
N GLY A 37 -2.43 -0.53 13.70
CA GLY A 37 -2.39 0.45 14.80
C GLY A 37 -1.41 0.11 15.92
N TYR A 38 -0.72 -1.02 15.84
CA TYR A 38 0.16 -1.48 16.91
C TYR A 38 1.52 -1.91 16.36
N TYR A 39 2.56 -1.25 16.84
CA TYR A 39 3.95 -1.46 16.41
C TYR A 39 4.81 -1.89 17.58
N SER A 40 5.85 -2.67 17.28
CA SER A 40 7.00 -2.89 18.15
C SER A 40 8.20 -2.15 17.58
N ILE A 41 8.99 -1.53 18.44
CA ILE A 41 10.27 -0.92 18.03
C ILE A 41 11.37 -1.95 18.28
N ILE A 42 12.02 -2.39 17.20
CA ILE A 42 13.13 -3.34 17.24
C ILE A 42 14.30 -2.72 16.49
N ASP A 43 15.42 -2.57 17.17
CA ASP A 43 16.63 -1.93 16.60
C ASP A 43 16.35 -0.53 16.02
N GLY A 44 15.48 0.26 16.68
CA GLY A 44 15.10 1.60 16.27
C GLY A 44 14.11 1.66 15.08
N MET A 45 13.64 0.53 14.59
CA MET A 45 12.70 0.46 13.47
C MET A 45 11.31 0.00 13.92
N GLU A 46 10.27 0.56 13.28
CA GLU A 46 8.90 0.08 13.45
C GLU A 46 8.75 -1.30 12.80
N LYS A 47 8.26 -2.25 13.57
CA LYS A 47 7.91 -3.59 13.12
C LYS A 47 6.46 -3.88 13.49
N MET A 48 5.84 -4.81 12.78
CA MET A 48 4.50 -5.27 13.12
C MET A 48 4.49 -5.78 14.56
N GLY A 49 3.60 -5.22 15.39
CA GLY A 49 3.50 -5.59 16.80
C GLY A 49 3.06 -7.05 16.97
N LEU A 50 3.61 -7.71 17.98
CA LEU A 50 3.15 -9.02 18.36
C LEU A 50 1.92 -8.91 19.28
N PRO A 51 0.88 -9.71 19.06
CA PRO A 51 -0.30 -9.66 19.90
C PRO A 51 0.00 -10.16 21.31
N PRO A 52 -0.68 -9.62 22.34
CA PRO A 52 -0.64 -10.19 23.68
C PRO A 52 -1.16 -11.63 23.70
N GLU A 53 -0.86 -12.36 24.77
CA GLU A 53 -1.36 -13.71 24.95
C GLU A 53 -2.90 -13.75 24.87
N GLY A 54 -3.43 -14.73 24.14
CA GLY A 54 -4.87 -14.89 23.90
C GLY A 54 -5.48 -13.94 22.87
N TRP A 55 -4.66 -13.12 22.20
CA TRP A 55 -5.07 -12.28 21.10
C TRP A 55 -4.60 -12.83 19.76
N LYS A 56 -5.35 -12.53 18.69
CA LYS A 56 -4.99 -12.91 17.32
C LYS A 56 -4.03 -11.90 16.71
N PRO A 57 -3.18 -12.33 15.77
CA PRO A 57 -2.36 -11.43 14.97
C PRO A 57 -3.21 -10.42 14.18
N TYR A 58 -2.54 -9.40 13.64
CA TYR A 58 -3.15 -8.45 12.73
C TYR A 58 -3.82 -9.17 11.54
N PRO A 59 -5.10 -8.89 11.25
CA PRO A 59 -5.82 -9.58 10.18
C PRO A 59 -5.40 -9.14 8.78
N GLY A 60 -4.79 -7.97 8.65
CA GLY A 60 -4.44 -7.28 7.41
C GLY A 60 -5.16 -5.95 7.28
N GLY A 61 -4.67 -5.09 6.40
CA GLY A 61 -5.36 -3.85 6.05
C GLY A 61 -6.59 -4.12 5.20
N HIS A 62 -7.66 -3.39 5.45
CA HIS A 62 -8.90 -3.48 4.69
C HIS A 62 -8.94 -2.40 3.61
N LEU A 63 -9.49 -2.77 2.46
CA LEU A 63 -9.97 -1.83 1.46
C LEU A 63 -11.41 -1.45 1.82
N LEU A 64 -11.68 -0.16 1.94
CA LEU A 64 -12.97 0.35 2.37
C LEU A 64 -13.57 1.29 1.34
N ALA A 65 -14.90 1.28 1.27
CA ALA A 65 -15.68 2.32 0.64
C ALA A 65 -16.61 2.99 1.66
N TYR A 66 -16.73 4.31 1.59
CA TYR A 66 -17.67 5.08 2.39
C TYR A 66 -18.67 5.77 1.47
N ASP A 67 -19.93 5.45 1.60
CA ASP A 67 -21.01 6.04 0.81
C ASP A 67 -21.36 7.42 1.35
N LEU A 68 -21.13 8.46 0.55
CA LEU A 68 -21.33 9.86 0.92
C LEU A 68 -22.80 10.23 1.16
N LYS A 69 -23.72 9.50 0.54
CA LYS A 69 -25.17 9.76 0.69
C LYS A 69 -25.75 9.11 1.94
N THR A 70 -25.34 7.87 2.22
CA THR A 70 -25.92 7.08 3.31
C THR A 70 -25.10 7.10 4.58
N GLY A 71 -23.83 7.54 4.52
CA GLY A 71 -22.90 7.53 5.65
C GLY A 71 -22.46 6.13 6.07
N LYS A 72 -22.59 5.13 5.20
CA LYS A 72 -22.27 3.73 5.52
C LYS A 72 -20.90 3.34 4.96
N PHE A 73 -20.20 2.54 5.77
CA PHE A 73 -19.00 1.86 5.33
C PHE A 73 -19.33 0.51 4.69
N GLU A 74 -18.51 0.15 3.73
CA GLU A 74 -18.50 -1.15 3.07
C GLU A 74 -17.06 -1.67 3.09
N ASP A 75 -16.87 -2.86 3.68
CA ASP A 75 -15.60 -3.58 3.61
C ASP A 75 -15.52 -4.32 2.28
N LEU A 76 -14.52 -3.98 1.48
CA LEU A 76 -14.32 -4.53 0.15
C LEU A 76 -13.43 -5.77 0.17
N GLY A 77 -12.56 -5.92 1.18
CA GLY A 77 -11.64 -7.05 1.31
C GLY A 77 -10.32 -6.68 1.96
N LEU A 78 -9.48 -7.69 2.14
CA LEU A 78 -8.19 -7.60 2.81
C LEU A 78 -7.02 -7.45 1.85
N ALA A 79 -5.96 -6.80 2.33
CA ALA A 79 -4.65 -6.77 1.68
C ALA A 79 -4.04 -8.18 1.57
N PRO A 80 -3.15 -8.41 0.59
CA PRO A 80 -2.39 -9.65 0.52
C PRO A 80 -1.50 -9.83 1.76
N ASP A 81 -1.25 -11.09 2.10
CA ASP A 81 -0.32 -11.54 3.14
C ASP A 81 -0.58 -10.97 4.56
N ARG A 82 -1.79 -10.48 4.81
CA ARG A 82 -2.18 -9.83 6.09
C ARG A 82 -1.29 -8.63 6.44
N GLU A 83 -0.79 -7.94 5.46
CA GLU A 83 -0.04 -6.71 5.65
C GLU A 83 -0.95 -5.49 5.74
N GLY A 84 -0.45 -4.40 6.33
CA GLY A 84 -1.15 -3.11 6.30
C GLY A 84 -1.09 -2.49 4.91
N ILE A 85 -2.08 -1.69 4.53
CA ILE A 85 -2.02 -0.97 3.25
C ILE A 85 -1.41 0.41 3.51
N LEU A 86 -0.27 0.65 2.87
CA LEU A 86 0.51 1.86 3.09
C LEU A 86 0.08 3.01 2.19
N THR A 87 -0.24 2.70 0.95
CA THR A 87 -0.78 3.65 -0.02
C THR A 87 -1.71 2.94 -0.99
N CYS A 88 -2.71 3.66 -1.48
CA CYS A 88 -3.53 3.19 -2.59
C CYS A 88 -4.02 4.36 -3.44
N ASN A 89 -4.37 4.06 -4.69
CA ASN A 89 -5.01 5.00 -5.59
C ASN A 89 -5.96 4.25 -6.54
N LEU A 90 -6.92 4.97 -7.11
CA LEU A 90 -8.02 4.40 -7.89
C LEU A 90 -8.01 4.88 -9.34
N ASP A 91 -8.02 3.95 -10.28
CA ASP A 91 -8.49 4.19 -11.65
C ASP A 91 -10.01 4.25 -11.63
N THR A 92 -10.53 5.46 -11.60
CA THR A 92 -11.98 5.71 -11.53
C THR A 92 -12.73 5.29 -12.78
N GLN A 93 -12.05 5.22 -13.94
CA GLN A 93 -12.68 4.82 -15.19
C GLN A 93 -12.90 3.30 -15.28
N ARG A 94 -11.95 2.52 -14.75
CA ARG A 94 -12.01 1.05 -14.80
C ARG A 94 -12.45 0.42 -13.49
N GLY A 95 -12.57 1.21 -12.42
CA GLY A 95 -12.88 0.68 -11.08
C GLY A 95 -11.78 -0.24 -10.55
N ARG A 96 -10.51 0.15 -10.75
CA ARG A 96 -9.33 -0.61 -10.31
C ARG A 96 -8.58 0.14 -9.23
N LEU A 97 -8.52 -0.42 -8.05
CA LEU A 97 -7.73 0.11 -6.95
C LEU A 97 -6.35 -0.55 -6.95
N PHE A 98 -5.30 0.26 -6.94
CA PHE A 98 -3.92 -0.17 -6.81
C PHE A 98 -3.41 0.15 -5.42
N GLY A 99 -2.60 -0.73 -4.85
CA GLY A 99 -2.03 -0.51 -3.52
C GLY A 99 -0.64 -1.10 -3.35
N LEU A 100 0.06 -0.55 -2.35
CA LEU A 100 1.30 -1.08 -1.81
C LEU A 100 1.10 -1.40 -0.33
N THR A 101 1.57 -2.56 0.07
CA THR A 101 1.46 -3.00 1.47
C THR A 101 2.69 -2.59 2.30
N TRP A 102 2.54 -2.69 3.60
CA TRP A 102 3.60 -2.57 4.60
C TRP A 102 3.60 -3.82 5.50
N PRO A 103 4.75 -4.38 5.83
CA PRO A 103 6.10 -3.83 5.66
C PRO A 103 6.80 -4.21 4.35
N SER A 104 6.36 -5.22 3.60
CA SER A 104 7.19 -5.79 2.53
C SER A 104 7.01 -5.17 1.15
N GLY A 105 6.09 -4.24 0.97
CA GLY A 105 5.91 -3.53 -0.31
C GLY A 105 5.34 -4.41 -1.43
N ILE A 106 4.33 -5.22 -1.13
CA ILE A 106 3.60 -5.98 -2.14
C ILE A 106 2.74 -5.02 -2.95
N PHE A 107 2.96 -4.97 -4.25
CA PHE A 107 2.07 -4.26 -5.16
C PHE A 107 0.89 -5.16 -5.54
N PHE A 108 -0.32 -4.61 -5.48
CA PHE A 108 -1.54 -5.32 -5.84
C PHE A 108 -2.52 -4.44 -6.60
N ARG A 109 -3.42 -5.10 -7.33
CA ARG A 109 -4.60 -4.51 -7.96
C ARG A 109 -5.85 -5.18 -7.42
N PHE A 110 -6.88 -4.38 -7.14
CA PHE A 110 -8.19 -4.84 -6.71
C PHE A 110 -9.27 -4.33 -7.66
N GLU A 111 -10.08 -5.21 -8.21
CA GLU A 111 -11.21 -4.89 -9.10
C GLU A 111 -12.47 -4.63 -8.26
N LEU A 112 -12.99 -3.42 -8.28
CA LEU A 112 -14.19 -3.07 -7.51
C LEU A 112 -15.43 -3.89 -7.92
N ALA A 113 -15.60 -4.17 -9.21
CA ALA A 113 -16.77 -4.87 -9.73
C ALA A 113 -16.83 -6.34 -9.33
N THR A 114 -15.71 -7.02 -9.30
CA THR A 114 -15.63 -8.48 -9.04
C THR A 114 -15.08 -8.81 -7.66
N ARG A 115 -14.54 -7.81 -6.96
CA ARG A 115 -13.79 -7.95 -5.70
C ARG A 115 -12.59 -8.88 -5.79
N ASN A 116 -12.05 -9.06 -6.99
CA ASN A 116 -10.87 -9.87 -7.19
C ASN A 116 -9.61 -9.05 -6.91
N LEU A 117 -8.76 -9.59 -6.04
CA LEU A 117 -7.43 -9.06 -5.76
C LEU A 117 -6.38 -9.88 -6.54
N LYS A 118 -5.51 -9.18 -7.26
CA LYS A 118 -4.31 -9.76 -7.88
C LYS A 118 -3.08 -9.17 -7.22
N SER A 119 -2.26 -10.01 -6.61
CA SER A 119 -0.94 -9.65 -6.11
C SER A 119 0.10 -9.78 -7.21
N PHE A 120 0.97 -8.78 -7.31
CA PHE A 120 2.15 -8.80 -8.19
C PHE A 120 3.44 -9.10 -7.41
N GLY A 121 3.32 -9.39 -6.12
CA GLY A 121 4.44 -9.70 -5.24
C GLY A 121 5.20 -8.48 -4.74
N LYS A 122 6.25 -8.75 -3.96
CA LYS A 122 7.13 -7.73 -3.40
C LYS A 122 7.84 -6.94 -4.51
N ARG A 123 7.91 -5.62 -4.37
CA ARG A 123 8.54 -4.72 -5.35
C ARG A 123 9.67 -3.88 -4.76
N CYS A 124 9.97 -4.08 -3.48
CA CYS A 124 10.98 -3.32 -2.75
C CYS A 124 11.85 -4.26 -1.88
N ALA A 125 12.40 -5.33 -2.49
CA ALA A 125 13.18 -6.37 -1.80
C ALA A 125 12.46 -6.85 -0.52
N ASP A 126 13.09 -6.72 0.67
CA ASP A 126 12.46 -7.06 1.95
C ASP A 126 11.60 -5.91 2.53
N GLY A 127 11.56 -4.77 1.84
CA GLY A 127 10.84 -3.58 2.30
C GLY A 127 11.30 -3.10 3.68
N GLU A 128 10.39 -2.57 4.46
CA GLU A 128 10.65 -2.08 5.82
C GLU A 128 10.71 -3.23 6.86
N ASP A 129 10.51 -4.47 6.43
CA ASP A 129 10.79 -5.66 7.25
C ASP A 129 12.27 -6.06 7.22
N GLY A 130 13.02 -5.57 6.25
CA GLY A 130 14.46 -5.77 6.15
C GLY A 130 15.23 -5.25 7.37
N LYS A 131 16.46 -5.74 7.55
CA LYS A 131 17.34 -5.34 8.66
C LYS A 131 18.65 -4.79 8.09
N GLY A 132 19.17 -3.71 8.70
CA GLY A 132 20.43 -3.10 8.28
C GLY A 132 20.44 -2.80 6.77
N ALA A 133 21.42 -3.30 6.05
CA ALA A 133 21.56 -3.08 4.61
C ALA A 133 20.42 -3.65 3.74
N SER A 134 19.57 -4.51 4.26
CA SER A 134 18.41 -5.03 3.53
C SER A 134 17.13 -4.21 3.73
N TYR A 135 17.14 -3.23 4.65
CA TYR A 135 16.01 -2.32 4.84
C TYR A 135 15.77 -1.48 3.59
N ARG A 136 14.53 -1.42 3.14
CA ARG A 136 14.11 -0.60 2.00
C ARG A 136 12.79 0.09 2.34
N THR A 137 12.81 1.41 2.29
CA THR A 137 11.59 2.18 2.48
C THR A 137 10.60 1.90 1.35
N VAL A 138 9.37 1.59 1.68
CA VAL A 138 8.30 1.36 0.70
C VAL A 138 7.78 2.71 0.19
N CYS A 139 7.54 2.83 -1.10
CA CYS A 139 6.96 4.02 -1.72
C CYS A 139 5.60 4.37 -1.09
N ARG A 140 5.38 5.66 -0.84
CA ARG A 140 4.16 6.19 -0.19
C ARG A 140 3.13 6.71 -1.19
N SER A 141 3.38 6.54 -2.48
CA SER A 141 2.52 7.14 -3.51
C SER A 141 2.38 6.23 -4.73
N ILE A 142 1.20 6.26 -5.33
CA ILE A 142 0.90 5.60 -6.59
C ILE A 142 0.22 6.64 -7.48
N ALA A 143 0.82 6.95 -8.64
CA ALA A 143 0.18 7.75 -9.67
C ALA A 143 -0.63 6.84 -10.60
N VAL A 144 -1.83 7.26 -10.97
CA VAL A 144 -2.70 6.53 -11.89
C VAL A 144 -3.04 7.42 -13.07
N ASP A 145 -2.84 6.90 -14.29
CA ASP A 145 -3.35 7.52 -15.51
C ASP A 145 -4.71 6.92 -15.88
N PRO A 146 -5.80 7.67 -15.71
CA PRO A 146 -7.11 7.16 -16.07
C PRO A 146 -7.29 6.93 -17.57
N GLY A 147 -6.48 7.57 -18.42
CA GLY A 147 -6.51 7.38 -19.87
C GLY A 147 -6.10 5.97 -20.26
N SER A 148 -4.90 5.54 -19.87
CA SER A 148 -4.37 4.20 -20.16
C SER A 148 -4.76 3.13 -19.14
N GLY A 149 -5.12 3.52 -17.92
CA GLY A 149 -5.30 2.61 -16.77
C GLY A 149 -3.98 2.07 -16.22
N SER A 150 -2.87 2.73 -16.55
CA SER A 150 -1.56 2.42 -16.00
C SER A 150 -1.38 3.05 -14.63
N ALA A 151 -0.51 2.46 -13.82
CA ALA A 151 -0.14 2.99 -12.50
C ALA A 151 1.38 2.99 -12.33
N TRP A 152 1.92 4.02 -11.68
CA TRP A 152 3.36 4.17 -11.44
C TRP A 152 3.64 4.31 -9.95
N PHE A 153 4.75 3.75 -9.56
CA PHE A 153 5.31 3.88 -8.21
C PHE A 153 6.83 3.69 -8.29
N THR A 154 7.54 3.89 -7.20
CA THR A 154 9.00 3.77 -7.20
C THR A 154 9.50 2.70 -6.25
N THR A 155 10.71 2.22 -6.51
CA THR A 155 11.49 1.51 -5.50
C THR A 155 12.15 2.50 -4.53
N SER A 156 12.71 1.98 -3.44
CA SER A 156 13.48 2.77 -2.48
C SER A 156 14.67 3.48 -3.12
N GLU A 157 15.26 2.86 -4.13
CA GLU A 157 16.42 3.36 -4.86
C GLU A 157 16.05 4.37 -5.95
N GLY A 158 14.76 4.60 -6.20
CA GLY A 158 14.29 5.56 -7.18
C GLY A 158 14.06 4.99 -8.58
N ALA A 159 14.12 3.68 -8.78
CA ALA A 159 13.66 3.09 -10.03
C ALA A 159 12.14 3.27 -10.15
N ILE A 160 11.67 3.72 -11.31
CA ILE A 160 10.24 3.85 -11.59
C ILE A 160 9.70 2.52 -12.12
N LEU A 161 8.64 2.04 -11.50
CA LEU A 161 7.90 0.86 -11.93
C LEU A 161 6.55 1.28 -12.49
N ARG A 162 6.11 0.61 -13.55
CA ARG A 162 4.83 0.83 -14.20
C ARG A 162 4.01 -0.45 -14.26
N TYR A 163 2.80 -0.41 -13.74
CA TYR A 163 1.78 -1.38 -14.11
C TYR A 163 1.18 -0.99 -15.46
N ARG A 164 1.13 -1.93 -16.37
CA ARG A 164 0.48 -1.80 -17.68
C ARG A 164 -0.86 -2.50 -17.70
N SER A 165 -1.90 -1.74 -18.04
CA SER A 165 -3.27 -2.27 -18.11
C SER A 165 -3.49 -3.24 -19.28
N ASP A 166 -2.77 -3.07 -20.40
CA ASP A 166 -2.88 -3.88 -21.59
C ASP A 166 -2.25 -5.28 -21.45
N THR A 167 -1.18 -5.38 -20.67
CA THR A 167 -0.47 -6.67 -20.44
C THR A 167 -0.75 -7.26 -19.06
N ASP A 168 -1.42 -6.52 -18.19
CA ASP A 168 -1.66 -6.89 -16.79
C ASP A 168 -0.37 -7.30 -16.05
N ALA A 169 0.69 -6.53 -16.27
CA ALA A 169 2.03 -6.78 -15.74
C ALA A 169 2.67 -5.51 -15.16
N VAL A 170 3.64 -5.71 -14.27
CA VAL A 170 4.48 -4.63 -13.72
C VAL A 170 5.87 -4.75 -14.30
N GLU A 171 6.37 -3.65 -14.87
CA GLU A 171 7.68 -3.57 -15.53
C GLU A 171 8.44 -2.31 -15.08
N PRO A 172 9.78 -2.30 -15.14
CA PRO A 172 10.55 -1.09 -14.94
C PRO A 172 10.38 -0.14 -16.13
N VAL A 173 10.36 1.16 -15.85
CA VAL A 173 10.46 2.21 -16.87
C VAL A 173 11.94 2.35 -17.23
N VAL A 174 12.25 2.13 -18.50
CA VAL A 174 13.64 2.19 -18.99
C VAL A 174 13.99 3.61 -19.41
N GLY A 175 15.14 4.10 -18.99
CA GLY A 175 15.65 5.41 -19.34
C GLY A 175 15.18 6.57 -18.45
N GLU A 176 14.26 6.30 -17.52
CA GLU A 176 13.73 7.28 -16.59
C GLU A 176 13.79 6.74 -15.16
N ASP A 177 14.31 7.52 -14.25
CA ASP A 177 14.33 7.19 -12.83
C ASP A 177 14.35 8.46 -11.96
N MET A 178 14.21 8.28 -10.65
CA MET A 178 14.30 9.34 -9.64
C MET A 178 15.63 9.29 -8.87
N LYS A 179 16.58 8.51 -9.35
CA LYS A 179 17.90 8.42 -8.74
C LYS A 179 18.60 9.76 -8.87
N LYS A 180 19.21 10.20 -7.77
CA LYS A 180 19.96 11.44 -7.73
C LYS A 180 21.34 11.19 -7.17
N ASP A 181 22.31 11.76 -7.85
CA ASP A 181 23.65 11.89 -7.34
C ASP A 181 23.75 13.19 -6.56
N TYR A 182 23.65 13.11 -5.24
CA TYR A 182 23.90 14.24 -4.36
C TYR A 182 25.40 14.37 -4.16
N PHE A 183 25.98 15.49 -4.57
CA PHE A 183 27.41 15.81 -4.41
C PHE A 183 28.38 14.93 -5.22
N GLY A 184 27.94 14.33 -6.32
CA GLY A 184 28.76 13.43 -7.10
C GLY A 184 29.00 12.05 -6.46
N LEU A 185 28.21 11.68 -5.48
CA LEU A 185 28.36 10.46 -4.67
C LEU A 185 27.04 9.69 -4.57
N TYR A 186 26.53 9.24 -5.70
CA TYR A 186 25.34 8.41 -5.72
C TYR A 186 25.63 7.03 -5.11
N ASP A 187 24.94 6.72 -4.02
CA ASP A 187 24.94 5.39 -3.42
C ASP A 187 23.63 4.66 -3.76
N PRO A 188 23.65 3.63 -4.62
CA PRO A 188 22.46 2.90 -5.01
C PRO A 188 21.84 2.11 -3.86
N THR A 189 22.54 1.94 -2.74
CA THR A 189 22.02 1.28 -1.54
C THR A 189 21.34 2.26 -0.58
N SER A 190 21.50 3.57 -0.81
CA SER A 190 20.89 4.60 0.01
C SER A 190 19.38 4.63 -0.23
N ALA A 191 18.61 4.62 0.85
CA ALA A 191 17.19 4.94 0.81
C ALA A 191 16.99 6.45 0.64
N GLY A 192 15.95 6.88 -0.06
CA GLY A 192 15.57 8.28 -0.12
C GLY A 192 15.37 8.87 -1.52
N HIS A 193 15.44 8.04 -2.53
CA HIS A 193 15.17 8.43 -3.93
C HIS A 193 13.76 8.05 -4.41
N MET A 194 12.90 7.61 -3.51
CA MET A 194 11.54 7.21 -3.86
C MET A 194 10.59 8.40 -3.98
N ALA A 195 9.52 8.23 -4.73
CA ALA A 195 8.40 9.14 -4.70
C ALA A 195 7.67 9.05 -3.35
N TYR A 196 7.62 10.15 -2.64
CA TYR A 196 6.87 10.25 -1.38
C TYR A 196 5.45 10.75 -1.64
N ASN A 197 5.32 11.76 -2.51
CA ASN A 197 4.06 12.27 -3.05
C ASN A 197 4.22 12.53 -4.55
N TRP A 198 3.19 12.25 -5.31
CA TRP A 198 3.09 12.54 -6.74
C TRP A 198 2.08 13.66 -6.95
#